data_3a7a2a4a207717d615e86c4282f9c58c
#
_entry.id   3a7a2a4a207717d615e86c4282f9c58c
#
_cell.length_a   1.000
_cell.length_b   1.000
_cell.length_c   1.000
_cell.angle_alpha   90.00
_cell.angle_beta   90.00
_cell.angle_gamma   90.00
#
_symmetry.space_group_name_H-M   'P 1'
#
loop_
_entity.id
_entity.type
_entity.pdbx_description
1 polymer ?
#
loop_
_entity_poly.entity_id
_entity_poly.type
_entity_poly.pdbx_seq_one_letter_code
_entity_poly.pdbx_strand_id
1 'polypeptide(L)'
;RTQAGGNGHPQRKPLTKAQKAAIRKKKRQKKIILVVVEILVLLLLAVVLFAVVKLSKIEKDTSFDESDLEFNEGLSSESQQIMKGYTTIALFGLDNRSNGNLSKGNSDVIMIASINNDTHEVKLVSVYRDSYLDIGNSTYRKCNSAYANGGPEQAISMLNTNLDLNITDYVTVDFNAVVECVDLLGGVEMTVTDEEAVLMH
;
A
#
# COMPACT_ATOMS: atom_id res chain seq x y z
N ARG A 1 -64.05 -54.89 33.61
CA ARG A 1 -62.83 -54.67 34.43
C ARG A 1 -61.75 -54.09 33.51
N THR A 2 -61.57 -52.81 33.52
CA THR A 2 -60.55 -52.00 32.78
C THR A 2 -59.46 -51.63 33.76
N GLN A 3 -58.22 -52.09 33.50
CA GLN A 3 -57.04 -51.64 34.23
C GLN A 3 -56.48 -50.42 33.54
N ALA A 4 -56.45 -49.36 34.28
CA ALA A 4 -55.76 -48.11 33.84
C ALA A 4 -54.23 -48.26 34.06
N GLY A 5 -53.47 -48.21 32.96
CA GLY A 5 -52.01 -48.21 33.02
C GLY A 5 -51.53 -46.80 33.40
N GLY A 6 -50.96 -46.65 34.60
CA GLY A 6 -50.37 -45.39 35.05
C GLY A 6 -48.99 -45.17 34.41
N ASN A 7 -48.87 -44.14 33.56
CA ASN A 7 -47.58 -43.63 33.03
C ASN A 7 -46.84 -42.89 34.14
N GLY A 8 -45.97 -43.60 34.85
CA GLY A 8 -45.04 -43.01 35.82
C GLY A 8 -43.96 -42.24 35.13
N HIS A 9 -44.04 -40.91 35.10
CA HIS A 9 -42.93 -40.04 34.71
C HIS A 9 -41.77 -40.25 35.70
N PRO A 10 -40.52 -40.49 35.23
CA PRO A 10 -39.40 -40.64 36.13
C PRO A 10 -39.12 -39.33 36.85
N GLN A 11 -39.36 -39.28 38.16
CA GLN A 11 -39.03 -38.13 39.01
C GLN A 11 -37.51 -37.95 39.03
N ARG A 12 -36.99 -36.86 38.42
CA ARG A 12 -35.61 -36.49 38.47
C ARG A 12 -35.21 -36.16 39.91
N LYS A 13 -34.28 -36.89 40.50
CA LYS A 13 -33.75 -36.64 41.84
C LYS A 13 -33.19 -35.19 41.92
N PRO A 14 -33.48 -34.45 43.02
CA PRO A 14 -32.98 -33.06 43.18
C PRO A 14 -31.47 -33.04 43.23
N LEU A 15 -30.85 -32.10 42.47
CA LEU A 15 -29.40 -31.92 42.41
C LEU A 15 -28.81 -31.57 43.76
N THR A 16 -27.71 -32.21 44.15
CA THR A 16 -26.96 -31.91 45.35
C THR A 16 -26.34 -30.52 45.32
N LYS A 17 -26.02 -29.91 46.48
CA LYS A 17 -25.36 -28.58 46.55
C LYS A 17 -24.08 -28.54 45.73
N ALA A 18 -23.28 -29.59 45.73
CA ALA A 18 -22.04 -29.73 44.94
C ALA A 18 -22.29 -29.70 43.43
N GLN A 19 -23.31 -30.44 42.97
CA GLN A 19 -23.71 -30.46 41.56
C GLN A 19 -24.24 -29.10 41.08
N LYS A 20 -25.01 -28.38 41.90
CA LYS A 20 -25.47 -27.02 41.63
C LYS A 20 -24.30 -26.02 41.55
N ALA A 21 -23.28 -26.13 42.43
CA ALA A 21 -22.09 -25.31 42.39
C ALA A 21 -21.24 -25.57 41.14
N ALA A 22 -21.05 -26.83 40.75
CA ALA A 22 -20.35 -27.20 39.52
C ALA A 22 -21.01 -26.64 38.25
N ILE A 23 -22.34 -26.73 38.18
CA ILE A 23 -23.12 -26.18 37.06
C ILE A 23 -22.98 -24.64 37.01
N ARG A 24 -23.03 -23.95 38.18
CA ARG A 24 -22.80 -22.51 38.25
C ARG A 24 -21.40 -22.11 37.79
N LYS A 25 -20.37 -22.86 38.22
CA LYS A 25 -18.97 -22.65 37.81
C LYS A 25 -18.80 -22.81 36.29
N LYS A 26 -19.36 -23.91 35.69
CA LYS A 26 -19.34 -24.09 34.23
C LYS A 26 -20.08 -22.97 33.47
N LYS A 27 -21.23 -22.53 33.97
CA LYS A 27 -21.96 -21.41 33.35
C LYS A 27 -21.14 -20.10 33.41
N ARG A 28 -20.46 -19.83 34.53
CA ARG A 28 -19.59 -18.66 34.69
C ARG A 28 -18.37 -18.69 33.74
N GLN A 29 -17.73 -19.86 33.66
CA GLN A 29 -16.61 -20.08 32.74
C GLN A 29 -17.03 -19.88 31.28
N LYS A 30 -18.20 -20.45 30.86
CA LYS A 30 -18.73 -20.22 29.51
C LYS A 30 -19.01 -18.73 29.22
N LYS A 31 -19.55 -18.02 30.20
CA LYS A 31 -19.77 -16.55 30.04
C LYS A 31 -18.44 -15.77 29.92
N ILE A 32 -17.43 -16.12 30.71
CA ILE A 32 -16.10 -15.50 30.65
C ILE A 32 -15.46 -15.78 29.28
N ILE A 33 -15.51 -17.04 28.81
CA ILE A 33 -14.98 -17.40 27.49
C ILE A 33 -15.71 -16.61 26.38
N LEU A 34 -17.03 -16.51 26.47
CA LEU A 34 -17.81 -15.76 25.47
C LEU A 34 -17.41 -14.27 25.44
N VAL A 35 -17.26 -13.63 26.62
CA VAL A 35 -16.82 -12.24 26.71
C VAL A 35 -15.40 -12.07 26.19
N VAL A 36 -14.48 -13.00 26.48
CA VAL A 36 -13.10 -12.95 25.96
C VAL A 36 -13.10 -13.06 24.43
N VAL A 37 -13.89 -13.99 23.87
CA VAL A 37 -14.03 -14.13 22.41
C VAL A 37 -14.60 -12.84 21.80
N GLU A 38 -15.61 -12.25 22.43
CA GLU A 38 -16.22 -11.00 21.96
C GLU A 38 -15.20 -9.85 21.95
N ILE A 39 -14.38 -9.71 23.00
CA ILE A 39 -13.30 -8.71 23.06
C ILE A 39 -12.26 -8.96 21.96
N LEU A 40 -11.87 -10.22 21.72
CA LEU A 40 -10.92 -10.55 20.66
C LEU A 40 -11.47 -10.21 19.27
N VAL A 41 -12.75 -10.47 19.02
CA VAL A 41 -13.41 -10.11 17.76
C VAL A 41 -13.45 -8.58 17.59
N LEU A 42 -13.78 -7.84 18.65
CA LEU A 42 -13.78 -6.38 18.60
C LEU A 42 -12.39 -5.80 18.34
N LEU A 43 -11.34 -6.36 18.95
CA LEU A 43 -9.96 -5.98 18.69
C LEU A 43 -9.57 -6.26 17.24
N LEU A 44 -9.93 -7.42 16.71
CA LEU A 44 -9.68 -7.76 15.31
C LEU A 44 -10.37 -6.78 14.37
N LEU A 45 -11.64 -6.48 14.63
CA LEU A 45 -12.39 -5.49 13.84
C LEU A 45 -11.77 -4.10 13.91
N ALA A 46 -11.28 -3.67 15.08
CA ALA A 46 -10.58 -2.39 15.23
C ALA A 46 -9.28 -2.34 14.40
N VAL A 47 -8.50 -3.44 14.38
CA VAL A 47 -7.29 -3.54 13.55
C VAL A 47 -7.62 -3.50 12.06
N VAL A 48 -8.66 -4.25 11.64
CA VAL A 48 -9.12 -4.23 10.24
C VAL A 48 -9.60 -2.84 9.84
N LEU A 49 -10.41 -2.20 10.68
CA LEU A 49 -10.89 -0.83 10.42
C LEU A 49 -9.72 0.15 10.32
N PHE A 50 -8.74 0.06 11.22
CA PHE A 50 -7.54 0.88 11.16
C PHE A 50 -6.78 0.67 9.84
N ALA A 51 -6.59 -0.58 9.42
CA ALA A 51 -5.93 -0.90 8.14
C ALA A 51 -6.71 -0.34 6.95
N VAL A 52 -8.05 -0.51 6.92
CA VAL A 52 -8.90 0.03 5.85
C VAL A 52 -8.80 1.55 5.77
N VAL A 53 -8.86 2.26 6.91
CA VAL A 53 -8.73 3.73 6.95
C VAL A 53 -7.34 4.19 6.48
N LYS A 54 -6.28 3.45 6.79
CA LYS A 54 -4.94 3.78 6.29
C LYS A 54 -4.79 3.51 4.79
N LEU A 55 -5.29 2.38 4.30
CA LEU A 55 -5.25 2.03 2.88
C LEU A 55 -6.15 2.92 2.03
N SER A 56 -7.27 3.43 2.56
CA SER A 56 -8.15 4.35 1.83
C SER A 56 -7.53 5.73 1.57
N LYS A 57 -6.40 6.05 2.20
CA LYS A 57 -5.63 7.27 1.90
C LYS A 57 -4.73 7.14 0.68
N ILE A 58 -4.54 5.92 0.16
CA ILE A 58 -3.82 5.68 -1.09
C ILE A 58 -4.80 5.98 -2.22
N GLU A 59 -4.59 7.09 -2.92
CA GLU A 59 -5.34 7.37 -4.13
C GLU A 59 -4.85 6.43 -5.25
N LYS A 60 -5.79 5.69 -5.82
CA LYS A 60 -5.54 4.88 -7.00
C LYS A 60 -5.98 5.69 -8.21
N ASP A 61 -5.04 5.98 -9.11
CA ASP A 61 -5.38 6.60 -10.38
C ASP A 61 -6.21 5.63 -11.23
N THR A 62 -7.48 5.96 -11.41
CA THR A 62 -8.41 5.17 -12.22
C THR A 62 -8.43 5.61 -13.69
N SER A 63 -7.74 6.71 -14.02
CA SER A 63 -7.62 7.22 -15.39
C SER A 63 -6.40 6.66 -16.12
N PHE A 64 -5.45 6.06 -15.39
CA PHE A 64 -4.26 5.46 -15.98
C PHE A 64 -4.62 4.23 -16.81
N ASP A 65 -4.23 4.23 -18.09
CA ASP A 65 -4.46 3.14 -19.02
C ASP A 65 -3.10 2.64 -19.56
N GLU A 66 -2.80 1.38 -19.25
CA GLU A 66 -1.58 0.74 -19.77
C GLU A 66 -1.53 0.68 -21.29
N SER A 67 -2.68 0.73 -21.98
CA SER A 67 -2.75 0.71 -23.45
C SER A 67 -2.23 1.99 -24.09
N ASP A 68 -2.14 3.08 -23.33
CA ASP A 68 -1.59 4.36 -23.77
C ASP A 68 -0.08 4.46 -23.65
N LEU A 69 0.56 3.42 -23.04
CA LEU A 69 1.99 3.41 -22.85
C LEU A 69 2.74 3.07 -24.14
N GLU A 70 3.79 3.84 -24.40
CA GLU A 70 4.71 3.58 -25.51
C GLU A 70 5.92 2.77 -25.00
N PHE A 71 6.36 1.83 -25.83
CA PHE A 71 7.52 0.97 -25.59
C PHE A 71 8.45 1.01 -26.78
N ASN A 72 9.74 0.68 -26.56
CA ASN A 72 10.67 0.54 -27.68
C ASN A 72 10.33 -0.72 -28.48
N GLU A 73 9.91 -0.56 -29.73
CA GLU A 73 9.60 -1.67 -30.67
C GLU A 73 10.86 -2.46 -31.07
N GLY A 74 12.06 -1.89 -30.89
CA GLY A 74 13.34 -2.51 -31.23
C GLY A 74 13.88 -3.51 -30.22
N LEU A 75 13.18 -3.76 -29.12
CA LEU A 75 13.63 -4.69 -28.08
C LEU A 75 13.72 -6.12 -28.58
N SER A 76 14.90 -6.75 -28.37
CA SER A 76 15.08 -8.16 -28.72
C SER A 76 14.11 -9.07 -27.92
N SER A 77 13.74 -10.20 -28.51
CA SER A 77 12.90 -11.19 -27.80
C SER A 77 13.57 -11.73 -26.53
N GLU A 78 14.90 -11.77 -26.50
CA GLU A 78 15.68 -12.16 -25.32
C GLU A 78 15.53 -11.11 -24.19
N SER A 79 15.69 -9.82 -24.50
CA SER A 79 15.48 -8.74 -23.53
C SER A 79 14.06 -8.74 -22.97
N GLN A 80 13.05 -8.91 -23.82
CA GLN A 80 11.66 -9.01 -23.39
C GLN A 80 11.42 -10.20 -22.46
N GLN A 81 12.10 -11.33 -22.69
CA GLN A 81 11.96 -12.50 -21.84
C GLN A 81 12.65 -12.31 -20.48
N ILE A 82 13.80 -11.64 -20.46
CA ILE A 82 14.49 -11.27 -19.20
C ILE A 82 13.60 -10.33 -18.39
N MET A 83 13.00 -9.32 -19.01
CA MET A 83 12.14 -8.35 -18.32
C MET A 83 10.94 -9.00 -17.64
N LYS A 84 10.36 -10.08 -18.19
CA LYS A 84 9.28 -10.83 -17.56
C LYS A 84 9.62 -11.43 -16.19
N GLY A 85 10.90 -11.62 -15.91
CA GLY A 85 11.40 -12.05 -14.61
C GLY A 85 11.45 -10.94 -13.54
N TYR A 86 11.08 -9.70 -13.91
CA TYR A 86 11.14 -8.54 -13.05
C TYR A 86 9.82 -7.78 -13.04
N THR A 87 9.46 -7.25 -11.88
CA THR A 87 8.43 -6.22 -11.76
C THR A 87 9.12 -4.87 -11.66
N THR A 88 8.87 -3.99 -12.63
CA THR A 88 9.53 -2.69 -12.71
C THR A 88 8.52 -1.58 -12.54
N ILE A 89 8.76 -0.69 -11.58
CA ILE A 89 7.84 0.36 -11.15
C ILE A 89 8.57 1.71 -11.25
N ALA A 90 7.91 2.71 -11.83
CA ALA A 90 8.39 4.09 -11.81
C ALA A 90 7.98 4.78 -10.50
N LEU A 91 8.91 5.53 -9.90
CA LEU A 91 8.68 6.31 -8.69
C LEU A 91 8.92 7.78 -9.04
N PHE A 92 7.88 8.60 -8.91
CA PHE A 92 7.92 10.02 -9.21
C PHE A 92 7.73 10.86 -7.94
N GLY A 93 8.64 11.82 -7.73
CA GLY A 93 8.47 12.87 -6.72
C GLY A 93 8.18 14.19 -7.41
N LEU A 94 6.98 14.74 -7.19
CA LEU A 94 6.56 15.99 -7.81
C LEU A 94 6.87 17.20 -6.91
N ASP A 95 7.48 18.24 -7.49
CA ASP A 95 7.49 19.56 -6.86
C ASP A 95 6.10 20.20 -7.05
N ASN A 96 5.15 19.70 -6.28
CA ASN A 96 3.80 20.22 -6.30
C ASN A 96 3.45 20.84 -4.95
N ARG A 97 3.33 22.17 -4.92
CA ARG A 97 2.90 22.94 -3.75
C ARG A 97 1.38 23.22 -3.76
N SER A 98 0.65 22.65 -4.70
CA SER A 98 -0.76 22.92 -4.95
C SER A 98 -1.67 21.86 -4.32
N ASN A 99 -1.60 21.66 -2.99
CA ASN A 99 -2.58 20.87 -2.21
C ASN A 99 -2.98 19.51 -2.81
N GLY A 100 -1.99 18.65 -3.12
CA GLY A 100 -2.26 17.24 -3.42
C GLY A 100 -2.74 16.93 -4.84
N ASN A 101 -2.69 17.88 -5.79
CA ASN A 101 -2.97 17.55 -7.18
C ASN A 101 -1.75 16.86 -7.82
N LEU A 102 -1.75 15.54 -7.85
CA LEU A 102 -0.68 14.73 -8.42
C LEU A 102 -0.77 14.57 -9.95
N SER A 103 -1.75 15.17 -10.63
CA SER A 103 -1.92 15.04 -12.08
C SER A 103 -1.00 15.93 -12.90
N LYS A 104 -0.37 16.94 -12.30
CA LYS A 104 0.47 17.93 -13.00
C LYS A 104 1.63 18.40 -12.13
N GLY A 105 2.75 18.65 -12.77
CA GLY A 105 3.98 19.15 -12.13
C GLY A 105 5.20 18.51 -12.76
N ASN A 106 6.37 19.12 -12.57
CA ASN A 106 7.62 18.48 -12.96
C ASN A 106 7.97 17.38 -11.95
N SER A 107 8.43 16.24 -12.45
CA SER A 107 8.95 15.18 -11.58
C SER A 107 10.43 15.46 -11.26
N ASP A 108 10.67 16.08 -10.11
CA ASP A 108 12.03 16.44 -9.69
C ASP A 108 12.80 15.23 -9.12
N VAL A 109 12.09 14.20 -8.72
CA VAL A 109 12.64 12.87 -8.42
C VAL A 109 12.07 11.87 -9.41
N ILE A 110 12.95 11.16 -10.09
CA ILE A 110 12.60 10.09 -11.02
C ILE A 110 13.45 8.88 -10.63
N MET A 111 12.81 7.82 -10.17
CA MET A 111 13.50 6.57 -9.82
C MET A 111 12.78 5.40 -10.46
N ILE A 112 13.53 4.34 -10.70
CA ILE A 112 13.04 3.07 -11.21
C ILE A 112 13.34 2.01 -10.17
N ALA A 113 12.32 1.33 -9.67
CA ALA A 113 12.45 0.17 -8.80
C ALA A 113 12.26 -1.08 -9.64
N SER A 114 13.28 -1.92 -9.74
CA SER A 114 13.23 -3.21 -10.43
C SER A 114 13.34 -4.33 -9.40
N ILE A 115 12.32 -5.15 -9.33
CA ILE A 115 12.17 -6.23 -8.36
C ILE A 115 12.28 -7.55 -9.10
N ASN A 116 13.27 -8.37 -8.75
CA ASN A 116 13.37 -9.72 -9.27
C ASN A 116 12.26 -10.60 -8.67
N ASN A 117 11.44 -11.22 -9.51
CA ASN A 117 10.26 -11.97 -9.07
C ASN A 117 10.62 -13.28 -8.34
N ASP A 118 11.80 -13.85 -8.62
CA ASP A 118 12.26 -15.10 -8.02
C ASP A 118 13.03 -14.87 -6.72
N THR A 119 13.99 -13.92 -6.74
CA THR A 119 14.89 -13.67 -5.61
C THR A 119 14.40 -12.59 -4.65
N HIS A 120 13.43 -11.80 -5.07
CA HIS A 120 12.94 -10.61 -4.37
C HIS A 120 14.02 -9.53 -4.15
N GLU A 121 15.12 -9.59 -4.89
CA GLU A 121 16.12 -8.53 -4.91
C GLU A 121 15.54 -7.28 -5.54
N VAL A 122 15.73 -6.13 -4.88
CA VAL A 122 15.28 -4.83 -5.36
C VAL A 122 16.47 -3.99 -5.79
N LYS A 123 16.42 -3.46 -7.01
CA LYS A 123 17.37 -2.50 -7.54
C LYS A 123 16.67 -1.16 -7.72
N LEU A 124 17.31 -0.09 -7.22
CA LEU A 124 16.84 1.28 -7.39
C LEU A 124 17.81 2.02 -8.30
N VAL A 125 17.29 2.65 -9.34
CA VAL A 125 18.03 3.47 -10.29
C VAL A 125 17.44 4.86 -10.30
N SER A 126 18.26 5.89 -10.08
CA SER A 126 17.82 7.28 -10.22
C SER A 126 18.12 7.79 -11.63
N VAL A 127 17.12 8.45 -12.21
CA VAL A 127 17.26 9.17 -13.48
C VAL A 127 17.39 10.67 -13.16
N TYR A 128 18.47 11.30 -13.61
CA TYR A 128 18.66 12.74 -13.36
C TYR A 128 17.59 13.54 -14.07
N ARG A 129 16.89 14.38 -13.34
CA ARG A 129 15.74 15.18 -13.81
C ARG A 129 16.07 16.09 -15.02
N ASP A 130 17.34 16.47 -15.16
CA ASP A 130 17.84 17.34 -16.23
C ASP A 130 18.37 16.54 -17.45
N SER A 131 18.27 15.21 -17.46
CA SER A 131 18.63 14.39 -18.60
C SER A 131 17.84 14.81 -19.83
N TYR A 132 18.52 14.98 -20.95
CA TYR A 132 17.90 15.41 -22.21
C TYR A 132 17.44 14.16 -22.98
N LEU A 133 16.17 13.87 -22.91
CA LEU A 133 15.55 12.67 -23.46
C LEU A 133 14.40 13.02 -24.41
N ASP A 134 14.03 12.09 -25.28
CA ASP A 134 12.79 12.20 -26.05
C ASP A 134 11.60 12.01 -25.10
N ILE A 135 10.82 13.07 -24.90
CA ILE A 135 9.63 13.04 -24.05
C ILE A 135 8.36 12.64 -24.78
N GLY A 136 8.47 12.20 -26.04
CA GLY A 136 7.40 11.78 -26.93
C GLY A 136 7.35 12.62 -28.22
N ASN A 137 6.95 11.97 -29.30
CA ASN A 137 6.83 12.58 -30.64
C ASN A 137 8.14 13.24 -31.15
N SER A 138 9.29 12.63 -30.89
CA SER A 138 10.61 13.15 -31.23
C SER A 138 10.89 14.55 -30.63
N THR A 139 10.29 14.85 -29.49
CA THR A 139 10.46 16.10 -28.78
C THR A 139 11.46 15.92 -27.64
N TYR A 140 12.66 16.44 -27.82
CA TYR A 140 13.73 16.34 -26.84
C TYR A 140 13.71 17.48 -25.84
N ARG A 141 13.60 17.16 -24.55
CA ARG A 141 13.60 18.09 -23.41
C ARG A 141 14.22 17.46 -22.17
N LYS A 142 14.29 18.24 -21.08
CA LYS A 142 14.59 17.70 -19.77
C LYS A 142 13.53 16.67 -19.38
N CYS A 143 13.95 15.48 -18.95
CA CYS A 143 13.04 14.35 -18.70
C CYS A 143 11.98 14.66 -17.63
N ASN A 144 12.28 15.53 -16.66
CA ASN A 144 11.32 15.92 -15.63
C ASN A 144 10.06 16.63 -16.19
N SER A 145 10.16 17.20 -17.39
CA SER A 145 9.02 17.88 -18.03
C SER A 145 8.02 16.89 -18.64
N ALA A 146 8.37 15.62 -18.81
CA ALA A 146 7.46 14.62 -19.38
C ALA A 146 6.18 14.49 -18.53
N TYR A 147 6.32 14.41 -17.21
CA TYR A 147 5.19 14.32 -16.30
C TYR A 147 4.30 15.58 -16.35
N ALA A 148 4.88 16.76 -16.44
CA ALA A 148 4.11 18.01 -16.56
C ALA A 148 3.33 18.14 -17.87
N ASN A 149 3.81 17.49 -18.96
CA ASN A 149 3.19 17.57 -20.28
C ASN A 149 2.04 16.57 -20.47
N GLY A 150 2.18 15.32 -19.99
CA GLY A 150 1.18 14.28 -20.22
C GLY A 150 1.04 13.28 -19.07
N GLY A 151 1.33 13.73 -17.84
CA GLY A 151 1.11 12.90 -16.65
C GLY A 151 2.05 11.72 -16.52
N PRO A 152 1.64 10.74 -15.71
CA PRO A 152 2.43 9.53 -15.48
C PRO A 152 2.61 8.70 -16.76
N GLU A 153 1.62 8.63 -17.63
CA GLU A 153 1.67 7.88 -18.90
C GLU A 153 2.82 8.36 -19.78
N GLN A 154 2.92 9.67 -19.98
CA GLN A 154 3.99 10.23 -20.80
C GLN A 154 5.36 10.09 -20.13
N ALA A 155 5.43 10.22 -18.81
CA ALA A 155 6.68 10.02 -18.07
C ALA A 155 7.16 8.57 -18.13
N ILE A 156 6.26 7.60 -18.03
CA ILE A 156 6.58 6.18 -18.16
C ILE A 156 6.99 5.85 -19.60
N SER A 157 6.22 6.29 -20.59
CA SER A 157 6.53 6.10 -22.01
C SER A 157 7.91 6.66 -22.36
N MET A 158 8.25 7.84 -21.84
CA MET A 158 9.60 8.43 -21.96
C MET A 158 10.67 7.51 -21.37
N LEU A 159 10.47 6.95 -20.16
CA LEU A 159 11.42 6.02 -19.56
C LEU A 159 11.55 4.72 -20.37
N ASN A 160 10.43 4.15 -20.80
CA ASN A 160 10.40 2.91 -21.57
C ASN A 160 11.13 3.04 -22.89
N THR A 161 10.87 4.12 -23.64
CA THR A 161 11.43 4.31 -24.98
C THR A 161 12.90 4.71 -24.97
N ASN A 162 13.36 5.50 -24.00
CA ASN A 162 14.75 5.94 -23.94
C ASN A 162 15.68 4.98 -23.21
N LEU A 163 15.17 4.13 -22.33
CA LEU A 163 15.97 3.24 -21.47
C LEU A 163 15.71 1.75 -21.73
N ASP A 164 14.94 1.42 -22.77
CA ASP A 164 14.62 0.05 -23.15
C ASP A 164 13.96 -0.74 -22.00
N LEU A 165 12.95 -0.13 -21.36
CA LEU A 165 12.25 -0.71 -20.23
C LEU A 165 10.82 -1.13 -20.60
N ASN A 166 10.16 -1.84 -19.67
CA ASN A 166 8.76 -2.26 -19.77
C ASN A 166 7.97 -1.90 -18.49
N ILE A 167 8.11 -0.67 -18.04
CA ILE A 167 7.39 -0.17 -16.86
C ILE A 167 5.92 -0.05 -17.20
N THR A 168 5.06 -0.62 -16.36
CA THR A 168 3.58 -0.55 -16.47
C THR A 168 2.92 0.03 -15.23
N ASP A 169 3.66 0.14 -14.13
CA ASP A 169 3.16 0.62 -12.85
C ASP A 169 3.97 1.81 -12.35
N TYR A 170 3.34 2.64 -11.53
CA TYR A 170 4.01 3.79 -10.94
C TYR A 170 3.49 4.14 -9.55
N VAL A 171 4.30 4.89 -8.83
CA VAL A 171 3.92 5.59 -7.59
C VAL A 171 4.36 7.04 -7.71
N THR A 172 3.44 7.95 -7.42
CA THR A 172 3.74 9.38 -7.37
C THR A 172 3.52 9.90 -5.96
N VAL A 173 4.48 10.68 -5.48
CA VAL A 173 4.44 11.34 -4.17
C VAL A 173 4.72 12.82 -4.33
N ASP A 174 4.16 13.63 -3.42
CA ASP A 174 4.47 15.05 -3.27
C ASP A 174 5.24 15.33 -1.96
N PHE A 175 5.52 16.59 -1.68
CA PHE A 175 6.16 16.99 -0.43
C PHE A 175 5.36 16.62 0.81
N ASN A 176 4.02 16.63 0.75
CA ASN A 176 3.19 16.28 1.90
C ASN A 176 3.38 14.82 2.28
N ALA A 177 3.44 13.92 1.28
CA ALA A 177 3.71 12.52 1.50
C ALA A 177 5.09 12.31 2.15
N VAL A 178 6.12 13.06 1.74
CA VAL A 178 7.46 13.01 2.36
C VAL A 178 7.41 13.47 3.82
N VAL A 179 6.72 14.57 4.12
CA VAL A 179 6.55 15.07 5.49
C VAL A 179 5.85 14.01 6.36
N GLU A 180 4.72 13.46 5.88
CA GLU A 180 4.00 12.40 6.61
C GLU A 180 4.89 11.15 6.84
N CYS A 181 5.69 10.76 5.87
CA CYS A 181 6.62 9.62 6.02
C CYS A 181 7.69 9.90 7.08
N VAL A 182 8.30 11.08 7.07
CA VAL A 182 9.31 11.49 8.04
C VAL A 182 8.71 11.50 9.46
N ASP A 183 7.52 12.06 9.62
CA ASP A 183 6.81 12.10 10.90
C ASP A 183 6.50 10.69 11.44
N LEU A 184 6.04 9.79 10.56
CA LEU A 184 5.76 8.40 10.91
C LEU A 184 7.01 7.62 11.33
N LEU A 185 8.18 7.98 10.79
CA LEU A 185 9.47 7.38 11.14
C LEU A 185 10.08 7.99 12.42
N GLY A 186 9.45 9.01 13.00
CA GLY A 186 9.92 9.68 14.23
C GLY A 186 10.86 10.84 13.97
N GLY A 187 10.87 11.37 12.76
CA GLY A 187 11.71 12.49 12.37
C GLY A 187 13.06 12.09 11.79
N VAL A 188 13.86 13.08 11.43
CA VAL A 188 15.25 12.92 10.97
C VAL A 188 16.16 13.64 11.96
N GLU A 189 17.16 12.92 12.49
CA GLU A 189 18.18 13.51 13.36
C GLU A 189 19.19 14.29 12.50
N MET A 190 19.31 15.59 12.77
CA MET A 190 20.22 16.47 12.05
C MET A 190 21.09 17.27 13.04
N THR A 191 22.37 17.41 12.72
CA THR A 191 23.26 18.32 13.45
C THR A 191 23.22 19.67 12.76
N VAL A 192 22.77 20.69 13.47
CA VAL A 192 22.66 22.07 12.98
C VAL A 192 23.45 23.00 13.90
N THR A 193 23.94 24.12 13.36
CA THR A 193 24.52 25.19 14.15
C THR A 193 23.43 26.07 14.77
N ASP A 194 23.78 26.86 15.79
CA ASP A 194 22.83 27.78 16.44
C ASP A 194 22.25 28.81 15.45
N GLU A 195 23.03 29.22 14.44
CA GLU A 195 22.61 30.15 13.39
C GLU A 195 21.60 29.50 12.44
N GLU A 196 21.81 28.24 12.06
CA GLU A 196 20.87 27.47 11.23
C GLU A 196 19.57 27.18 11.96
N ALA A 197 19.63 26.87 13.26
CA ALA A 197 18.46 26.58 14.08
C ALA A 197 17.52 27.80 14.14
N VAL A 198 18.06 29.03 14.17
CA VAL A 198 17.25 30.27 14.14
C VAL A 198 16.52 30.44 12.81
N LEU A 199 17.08 29.96 11.70
CA LEU A 199 16.47 30.08 10.36
C LEU A 199 15.41 28.99 10.09
N MET A 200 15.36 27.94 10.90
CA MET A 200 14.42 26.83 10.75
C MET A 200 13.08 27.05 11.47
N HIS A 201 12.94 28.16 12.18
CA HIS A 201 11.71 28.64 12.84
C HIS A 201 11.04 29.75 12.00
#